data_fe27d204f7ba79860141532cf14de6ec
#
_entry.id   fe27d204f7ba79860141532cf14de6ec
#
_cell.length_a   1.000
_cell.length_b   1.000
_cell.length_c   1.000
_cell.angle_alpha   90.00
_cell.angle_beta   90.00
_cell.angle_gamma   90.00
#
_symmetry.space_group_name_H-M   'P 1'
#
loop_
_entity.id
_entity.type
_entity.pdbx_description
1 polymer ?
#
loop_
_entity_poly.entity_id
_entity_poly.type
_entity_poly.pdbx_seq_one_letter_code
_entity_poly.pdbx_strand_id
1 'polypeptide(L)'
;MMLDSFRGKLLIAKPNVMRDPHFAKSVVYIYEQTDKVCVGLVLNKPSYMNVGDIQTMRGVHNSGANGHLYRGGPVSEQSLMLLHTDDWYSTNTIQATHGNAISSDELMLEKMEHNNMPKCWRLMSGMSTWLVPQLQAEIYKHKAWLVVEPNQEIFYNFDEEDQWQAGINLASSRLMDQLF
;
A
#
# COMPACT_ATOMS: atom_id res chain seq x y z
N MET A 1 1.82 -22.00 -19.34
CA MET A 1 1.22 -20.66 -19.44
C MET A 1 1.78 -19.79 -18.32
N MET A 2 2.41 -18.69 -18.65
CA MET A 2 2.88 -17.74 -17.64
C MET A 2 1.71 -16.95 -17.11
N LEU A 3 1.56 -16.93 -15.78
CA LEU A 3 0.61 -16.04 -15.13
C LEU A 3 1.09 -14.59 -15.22
N ASP A 4 0.16 -13.66 -15.38
CA ASP A 4 0.48 -12.24 -15.32
C ASP A 4 1.11 -11.92 -13.97
N SER A 5 2.19 -11.13 -13.98
CA SER A 5 2.80 -10.64 -12.75
C SER A 5 2.29 -9.25 -12.43
N PHE A 6 1.65 -9.12 -11.28
CA PHE A 6 1.18 -7.84 -10.76
C PHE A 6 2.11 -7.28 -9.68
N ARG A 7 3.16 -8.04 -9.32
CA ARG A 7 4.11 -7.59 -8.30
C ARG A 7 4.76 -6.27 -8.74
N GLY A 8 4.71 -5.30 -7.85
CA GLY A 8 5.23 -3.97 -8.12
C GLY A 8 4.25 -3.03 -8.82
N LYS A 9 3.10 -3.52 -9.22
CA LYS A 9 2.07 -2.70 -9.89
C LYS A 9 1.14 -2.05 -8.87
N LEU A 10 0.54 -0.95 -9.29
CA LEU A 10 -0.59 -0.35 -8.58
C LEU A 10 -1.89 -0.81 -9.23
N LEU A 11 -2.88 -1.07 -8.39
CA LEU A 11 -4.26 -1.22 -8.80
C LEU A 11 -5.00 0.05 -8.42
N ILE A 12 -5.55 0.73 -9.39
CA ILE A 12 -6.34 1.94 -9.18
C ILE A 12 -7.80 1.59 -9.34
N ALA A 13 -8.60 1.82 -8.31
CA ALA A 13 -10.03 1.53 -8.37
C ALA A 13 -10.69 2.36 -9.48
N LYS A 14 -11.36 1.67 -10.40
CA LYS A 14 -11.92 2.33 -11.58
C LYS A 14 -13.17 3.13 -11.19
N PRO A 15 -13.23 4.42 -11.57
CA PRO A 15 -14.40 5.25 -11.26
C PRO A 15 -15.69 4.62 -11.76
N ASN A 16 -16.75 4.67 -10.95
CA ASN A 16 -18.09 4.19 -11.27
C ASN A 16 -18.22 2.68 -11.53
N VAL A 17 -17.16 1.92 -11.39
CA VAL A 17 -17.17 0.46 -11.53
C VAL A 17 -16.90 -0.21 -10.18
N MET A 18 -15.84 0.21 -9.50
CA MET A 18 -15.52 -0.32 -8.17
C MET A 18 -16.52 0.20 -7.14
N ARG A 19 -17.37 -0.68 -6.63
CA ARG A 19 -18.43 -0.33 -5.68
C ARG A 19 -18.22 -0.88 -4.27
N ASP A 20 -17.26 -1.79 -4.10
CA ASP A 20 -16.92 -2.31 -2.78
C ASP A 20 -16.43 -1.16 -1.89
N PRO A 21 -17.08 -0.91 -0.72
CA PRO A 21 -16.69 0.21 0.15
C PRO A 21 -15.23 0.15 0.62
N HIS A 22 -14.65 -1.04 0.74
CA HIS A 22 -13.26 -1.20 1.14
C HIS A 22 -12.28 -0.74 0.05
N PHE A 23 -12.69 -0.81 -1.22
CA PHE A 23 -11.81 -0.57 -2.35
C PHE A 23 -12.23 0.60 -3.24
N ALA A 24 -13.41 1.17 -3.05
CA ALA A 24 -13.83 2.35 -3.82
C ALA A 24 -12.82 3.49 -3.60
N LYS A 25 -12.38 4.13 -4.69
CA LYS A 25 -11.38 5.21 -4.68
C LYS A 25 -10.06 4.81 -3.99
N SER A 26 -9.67 3.55 -4.13
CA SER A 26 -8.43 3.06 -3.53
C SER A 26 -7.28 2.97 -4.52
N VAL A 27 -6.08 3.05 -3.98
CA VAL A 27 -4.81 2.76 -4.64
C VAL A 27 -4.19 1.59 -3.89
N VAL A 28 -3.98 0.46 -4.57
CA VAL A 28 -3.42 -0.75 -3.96
C VAL A 28 -2.05 -1.01 -4.56
N TYR A 29 -1.07 -1.21 -3.71
CA TYR A 29 0.27 -1.61 -4.11
C TYR A 29 0.44 -3.11 -3.93
N ILE A 30 0.61 -3.84 -5.03
CA ILE A 30 0.88 -5.28 -4.98
C ILE A 30 2.37 -5.46 -4.72
N TYR A 31 2.74 -5.82 -3.50
CA TYR A 31 4.14 -5.96 -3.12
C TYR A 31 4.65 -7.39 -3.20
N GLU A 32 3.77 -8.35 -3.24
CA GLU A 32 4.14 -9.77 -3.30
C GLU A 32 3.16 -10.56 -4.15
N GLN A 33 3.69 -11.51 -4.91
CA GLN A 33 2.87 -12.44 -5.67
C GLN A 33 3.55 -13.80 -5.71
N THR A 34 2.78 -14.84 -5.40
CA THR A 34 3.15 -16.23 -5.61
C THR A 34 2.42 -16.76 -6.85
N ASP A 35 2.58 -18.03 -7.16
CA ASP A 35 1.83 -18.69 -8.23
C ASP A 35 0.31 -18.73 -7.95
N LYS A 36 -0.10 -18.53 -6.71
CA LYS A 36 -1.50 -18.66 -6.27
C LYS A 36 -2.13 -17.36 -5.78
N VAL A 37 -1.35 -16.49 -5.15
CA VAL A 37 -1.86 -15.37 -4.36
C VAL A 37 -1.13 -14.08 -4.70
N CYS A 38 -1.88 -12.99 -4.81
CA CYS A 38 -1.36 -11.63 -4.79
C CYS A 38 -1.63 -10.99 -3.44
N VAL A 39 -0.64 -10.29 -2.90
CA VAL A 39 -0.78 -9.55 -1.64
C VAL A 39 -0.50 -8.08 -1.89
N GLY A 40 -1.38 -7.24 -1.39
CA GLY A 40 -1.26 -5.80 -1.58
C GLY A 40 -1.64 -5.00 -0.35
N LEU A 41 -1.25 -3.74 -0.38
CA LEU A 41 -1.59 -2.75 0.64
C LEU A 41 -2.39 -1.63 0.00
N VAL A 42 -3.56 -1.35 0.56
CA VAL A 42 -4.32 -0.14 0.22
C VAL A 42 -3.58 1.04 0.82
N LEU A 43 -3.10 1.95 -0.03
CA LEU A 43 -2.20 3.02 0.40
C LEU A 43 -2.91 4.21 1.02
N ASN A 44 -4.15 4.48 0.65
CA ASN A 44 -4.80 5.77 0.82
C ASN A 44 -6.06 5.77 1.68
N LYS A 45 -6.21 4.80 2.56
CA LYS A 45 -7.37 4.71 3.46
C LYS A 45 -6.92 4.87 4.91
N PRO A 46 -6.86 6.11 5.45
CA PRO A 46 -6.52 6.31 6.85
C PRO A 46 -7.62 5.75 7.75
N SER A 47 -7.21 5.19 8.88
CA SER A 47 -8.13 4.80 9.94
C SER A 47 -8.41 5.99 10.85
N TYR A 48 -9.29 5.81 11.83
CA TYR A 48 -9.51 6.82 12.88
C TYR A 48 -8.36 6.90 13.89
N MET A 49 -7.44 5.93 13.87
CA MET A 49 -6.27 5.90 14.74
C MET A 49 -5.06 6.54 14.04
N ASN A 50 -4.14 7.04 14.85
CA ASN A 50 -2.86 7.53 14.37
C ASN A 50 -1.69 6.79 15.03
N VAL A 51 -0.48 7.08 14.59
CA VAL A 51 0.75 6.46 15.12
C VAL A 51 0.89 6.74 16.62
N GLY A 52 0.55 7.94 17.05
CA GLY A 52 0.59 8.30 18.48
C GLY A 52 -0.34 7.45 19.34
N ASP A 53 -1.50 7.08 18.82
CA ASP A 53 -2.43 6.18 19.53
C ASP A 53 -1.81 4.81 19.74
N ILE A 54 -1.17 4.26 18.70
CA ILE A 54 -0.48 2.97 18.79
C ILE A 54 0.64 3.02 19.82
N GLN A 55 1.43 4.07 19.81
CA GLN A 55 2.54 4.25 20.76
C GLN A 55 2.02 4.40 22.20
N THR A 56 0.94 5.14 22.38
CA THR A 56 0.31 5.28 23.70
C THR A 56 -0.17 3.92 24.22
N MET A 57 -0.77 3.10 23.39
CA MET A 57 -1.19 1.75 23.76
C MET A 57 0.02 0.86 24.14
N ARG A 58 1.20 1.15 23.67
CA ARG A 58 2.45 0.48 24.02
C ARG A 58 3.19 1.15 25.19
N GLY A 59 2.61 2.18 25.78
CA GLY A 59 3.21 2.89 26.93
C GLY A 59 4.24 3.95 26.55
N VAL A 60 4.27 4.38 25.31
CA VAL A 60 5.23 5.38 24.82
C VAL A 60 4.53 6.71 24.57
N HIS A 61 5.13 7.79 25.06
CA HIS A 61 4.62 9.14 24.90
C HIS A 61 5.68 10.04 24.29
N ASN A 62 5.25 10.95 23.40
CA ASN A 62 6.09 12.01 22.82
C ASN A 62 7.30 11.48 22.03
N SER A 63 7.12 10.42 21.23
CA SER A 63 8.20 9.88 20.40
C SER A 63 8.61 10.80 19.25
N GLY A 64 7.71 11.71 18.83
CA GLY A 64 7.94 12.59 17.67
C GLY A 64 7.51 12.00 16.33
N ALA A 65 7.23 10.71 16.25
CA ALA A 65 6.71 10.12 15.01
C ALA A 65 5.21 10.41 14.87
N ASN A 66 4.82 11.08 13.81
CA ASN A 66 3.44 11.48 13.53
C ASN A 66 2.95 10.90 12.21
N GLY A 67 1.68 10.60 12.14
CA GLY A 67 1.04 10.13 10.93
C GLY A 67 -0.22 9.33 11.23
N HIS A 68 -1.01 9.09 10.18
CA HIS A 68 -2.16 8.21 10.28
C HIS A 68 -1.72 6.75 10.39
N LEU A 69 -2.58 5.94 11.02
CA LEU A 69 -2.57 4.50 10.77
C LEU A 69 -3.47 4.26 9.55
N TYR A 70 -2.94 3.65 8.50
CA TYR A 70 -3.70 3.35 7.28
C TYR A 70 -4.24 1.93 7.34
N ARG A 71 -5.41 1.70 6.76
CA ARG A 71 -5.97 0.36 6.62
C ARG A 71 -5.48 -0.25 5.31
N GLY A 72 -4.51 -1.15 5.40
CA GLY A 72 -3.94 -1.82 4.23
C GLY A 72 -4.85 -2.87 3.61
N GLY A 73 -5.87 -3.32 4.34
CA GLY A 73 -6.85 -4.27 3.84
C GLY A 73 -7.56 -5.04 4.94
N PRO A 74 -8.52 -5.89 4.57
CA PRO A 74 -9.36 -6.61 5.52
C PRO A 74 -8.75 -7.90 6.10
N VAL A 75 -7.56 -8.29 5.64
CA VAL A 75 -6.88 -9.50 6.12
C VAL A 75 -5.89 -9.14 7.20
N SER A 76 -5.91 -9.87 8.31
CA SER A 76 -5.01 -9.66 9.46
C SER A 76 -5.00 -8.21 9.94
N GLU A 77 -6.16 -7.65 10.20
CA GLU A 77 -6.35 -6.22 10.51
C GLU A 77 -5.59 -5.75 11.74
N GLN A 78 -5.21 -6.67 12.64
CA GLN A 78 -4.44 -6.35 13.84
C GLN A 78 -2.92 -6.38 13.60
N SER A 79 -2.47 -6.83 12.45
CA SER A 79 -1.05 -6.86 12.11
C SER A 79 -0.60 -5.48 11.63
N LEU A 80 0.50 -5.01 12.19
CA LEU A 80 1.11 -3.73 11.81
C LEU A 80 2.26 -3.97 10.85
N MET A 81 2.27 -3.21 9.78
CA MET A 81 3.36 -3.20 8.80
C MET A 81 3.74 -1.77 8.49
N LEU A 82 5.04 -1.54 8.35
CA LEU A 82 5.56 -0.26 7.89
C LEU A 82 5.93 -0.41 6.42
N LEU A 83 5.24 0.32 5.55
CA LEU A 83 5.68 0.55 4.19
C LEU A 83 6.64 1.74 4.23
N HIS A 84 7.84 1.59 3.69
CA HIS A 84 8.84 2.63 3.83
C HIS A 84 9.85 2.64 2.68
N THR A 85 10.59 3.73 2.58
CA THR A 85 11.72 3.82 1.67
C THR A 85 12.87 2.91 2.14
N ASP A 86 13.68 2.43 1.22
CA ASP A 86 14.70 1.39 1.48
C ASP A 86 16.00 1.92 2.11
N ASP A 87 16.00 3.15 2.58
CA ASP A 87 17.08 3.77 3.35
C ASP A 87 17.11 3.32 4.83
N TRP A 88 16.27 2.39 5.21
CA TRP A 88 16.06 1.95 6.59
C TRP A 88 15.69 0.47 6.61
N TYR A 89 16.04 -0.23 7.67
CA TYR A 89 15.72 -1.65 7.81
C TYR A 89 15.45 -2.04 9.25
N SER A 90 14.79 -3.16 9.44
CA SER A 90 14.53 -3.82 10.71
C SER A 90 14.83 -5.30 10.57
N THR A 91 14.47 -6.12 11.55
CA THR A 91 14.84 -7.55 11.59
C THR A 91 14.28 -8.33 10.39
N ASN A 92 13.02 -8.08 10.03
CA ASN A 92 12.35 -8.84 8.97
C ASN A 92 12.05 -7.99 7.72
N THR A 93 12.80 -6.94 7.49
CA THR A 93 12.57 -6.09 6.31
C THR A 93 12.67 -6.90 5.02
N ILE A 94 11.65 -6.82 4.19
CA ILE A 94 11.66 -7.37 2.85
C ILE A 94 11.71 -6.24 1.83
N GLN A 95 12.54 -6.42 0.81
CA GLN A 95 12.61 -5.46 -0.30
C GLN A 95 11.37 -5.63 -1.17
N ALA A 96 10.74 -4.51 -1.50
CA ALA A 96 9.67 -4.45 -2.48
C ALA A 96 10.22 -3.84 -3.78
N THR A 97 9.42 -3.08 -4.49
CA THR A 97 9.83 -2.45 -5.75
C THR A 97 9.84 -0.93 -5.61
N HIS A 98 10.43 -0.23 -6.58
CA HIS A 98 10.38 1.23 -6.67
C HIS A 98 11.00 1.94 -5.45
N GLY A 99 12.06 1.35 -4.88
CA GLY A 99 12.74 1.91 -3.72
C GLY A 99 11.98 1.76 -2.40
N ASN A 100 11.01 0.85 -2.35
CA ASN A 100 10.22 0.57 -1.15
C ASN A 100 10.65 -0.72 -0.48
N ALA A 101 10.37 -0.82 0.80
CA ALA A 101 10.53 -2.01 1.62
C ALA A 101 9.38 -2.11 2.62
N ILE A 102 9.23 -3.27 3.23
CA ILE A 102 8.18 -3.53 4.21
C ILE A 102 8.80 -4.21 5.42
N SER A 103 8.50 -3.68 6.59
CA SER A 103 8.94 -4.23 7.88
C SER A 103 7.72 -4.48 8.76
N SER A 104 7.75 -5.55 9.56
CA SER A 104 6.60 -5.91 10.39
C SER A 104 6.99 -6.58 11.71
N ASP A 105 8.14 -6.21 12.26
CA ASP A 105 8.67 -6.83 13.48
C ASP A 105 8.63 -5.88 14.68
N GLU A 106 8.94 -6.41 15.86
CA GLU A 106 8.96 -5.65 17.11
C GLU A 106 10.04 -4.57 17.11
N LEU A 107 11.22 -4.84 16.54
CA LEU A 107 12.29 -3.85 16.44
C LEU A 107 11.85 -2.63 15.60
N MET A 108 11.05 -2.84 14.58
CA MET A 108 10.43 -1.77 13.80
C MET A 108 9.67 -0.80 14.70
N LEU A 109 8.82 -1.33 15.58
CA LEU A 109 8.03 -0.52 16.50
C LEU A 109 8.92 0.21 17.51
N GLU A 110 9.94 -0.47 18.03
CA GLU A 110 10.91 0.15 18.95
C GLU A 110 11.68 1.29 18.29
N LYS A 111 12.12 1.11 17.05
CA LYS A 111 12.81 2.17 16.29
C LYS A 111 11.90 3.38 16.10
N MET A 112 10.62 3.16 15.76
CA MET A 112 9.62 4.22 15.63
C MET A 112 9.45 4.99 16.95
N GLU A 113 9.39 4.27 18.06
CA GLU A 113 9.26 4.85 19.40
C GLU A 113 10.43 5.76 19.78
N HIS A 114 11.60 5.51 19.23
CA HIS A 114 12.80 6.33 19.39
C HIS A 114 13.01 7.35 18.26
N ASN A 115 11.97 7.58 17.45
CA ASN A 115 12.01 8.48 16.31
C ASN A 115 13.12 8.13 15.29
N ASN A 116 13.49 6.86 15.23
CA ASN A 116 14.41 6.32 14.23
C ASN A 116 13.57 5.83 13.06
N MET A 117 13.39 6.68 12.04
CA MET A 117 12.44 6.49 10.96
C MET A 117 13.14 6.54 9.59
N PRO A 118 12.58 5.85 8.59
CA PRO A 118 12.99 6.03 7.20
C PRO A 118 12.58 7.42 6.70
N LYS A 119 13.08 7.78 5.53
CA LYS A 119 12.79 9.08 4.90
C LYS A 119 11.30 9.26 4.64
N CYS A 120 10.65 8.24 4.07
CA CYS A 120 9.20 8.24 3.84
C CYS A 120 8.62 6.92 4.32
N TRP A 121 7.42 7.00 4.89
CA TRP A 121 6.79 5.82 5.47
C TRP A 121 5.28 5.99 5.68
N ARG A 122 4.60 4.85 5.76
CA ARG A 122 3.21 4.74 6.24
C ARG A 122 3.07 3.51 7.11
N LEU A 123 2.53 3.70 8.30
CA LEU A 123 2.18 2.58 9.17
C LEU A 123 0.80 2.06 8.76
N MET A 124 0.72 0.77 8.53
CA MET A 124 -0.46 0.13 7.98
C MET A 124 -0.94 -1.01 8.88
N SER A 125 -2.25 -1.17 8.97
CA SER A 125 -2.86 -2.33 9.62
C SER A 125 -3.55 -3.19 8.57
N GLY A 126 -3.29 -4.50 8.61
CA GLY A 126 -3.87 -5.44 7.67
C GLY A 126 -3.31 -5.35 6.25
N MET A 127 -3.79 -6.25 5.42
CA MET A 127 -3.40 -6.35 4.02
C MET A 127 -4.59 -6.83 3.19
N SER A 128 -4.46 -6.74 1.87
CA SER A 128 -5.44 -7.27 0.91
C SER A 128 -4.83 -8.44 0.17
N THR A 129 -5.61 -9.49 -0.03
CA THR A 129 -5.15 -10.68 -0.74
C THR A 129 -6.16 -11.07 -1.80
N TRP A 130 -5.65 -11.58 -2.91
CA TRP A 130 -6.45 -12.13 -4.00
C TRP A 130 -5.84 -13.45 -4.44
N LEU A 131 -6.66 -14.42 -4.79
CA LEU A 131 -6.19 -15.48 -5.66
C LEU A 131 -5.88 -14.87 -7.03
N VAL A 132 -4.81 -15.31 -7.68
CA VAL A 132 -4.41 -14.76 -8.98
C VAL A 132 -5.55 -14.77 -10.00
N PRO A 133 -6.30 -15.90 -10.19
CA PRO A 133 -7.44 -15.89 -11.10
C PRO A 133 -8.54 -14.91 -10.72
N GLN A 134 -8.78 -14.71 -9.42
CA GLN A 134 -9.74 -13.73 -8.93
C GLN A 134 -9.34 -12.30 -9.35
N LEU A 135 -8.09 -11.94 -9.12
CA LEU A 135 -7.60 -10.61 -9.49
C LEU A 135 -7.65 -10.41 -11.01
N GLN A 136 -7.25 -11.43 -11.78
CA GLN A 136 -7.35 -11.38 -13.23
C GLN A 136 -8.79 -11.13 -13.69
N ALA A 137 -9.77 -11.80 -13.08
CA ALA A 137 -11.18 -11.58 -13.39
C ALA A 137 -11.63 -10.17 -13.05
N GLU A 138 -11.23 -9.64 -11.89
CA GLU A 138 -11.56 -8.26 -11.49
C GLU A 138 -10.97 -7.22 -12.45
N ILE A 139 -9.78 -7.47 -13.00
CA ILE A 139 -9.12 -6.57 -13.94
C ILE A 139 -9.72 -6.70 -15.34
N TYR A 140 -9.77 -7.92 -15.88
CA TYR A 140 -10.04 -8.13 -17.31
C TYR A 140 -11.50 -8.36 -17.62
N LYS A 141 -12.25 -9.04 -16.74
CA LYS A 141 -13.66 -9.33 -16.95
C LYS A 141 -14.56 -8.23 -16.38
N HIS A 142 -14.34 -7.87 -15.12
CA HIS A 142 -15.19 -6.90 -14.43
C HIS A 142 -14.75 -5.45 -14.63
N LYS A 143 -13.51 -5.25 -15.13
CA LYS A 143 -12.97 -3.91 -15.39
C LYS A 143 -12.98 -3.00 -14.15
N ALA A 144 -12.77 -3.59 -12.98
CA ALA A 144 -12.86 -2.88 -11.70
C ALA A 144 -11.55 -2.15 -11.33
N TRP A 145 -10.42 -2.58 -11.88
CA TRP A 145 -9.11 -2.04 -11.59
C TRP A 145 -8.39 -1.58 -12.86
N LEU A 146 -7.70 -0.44 -12.76
CA LEU A 146 -6.65 -0.07 -13.70
C LEU A 146 -5.32 -0.54 -13.14
N VAL A 147 -4.52 -1.22 -13.93
CA VAL A 147 -3.19 -1.67 -13.55
C VAL A 147 -2.17 -0.67 -14.07
N VAL A 148 -1.36 -0.12 -13.19
CA VAL A 148 -0.46 0.99 -13.52
C VAL A 148 0.94 0.72 -12.98
N GLU A 149 1.96 0.98 -13.79
CA GLU A 149 3.34 1.03 -13.32
C GLU A 149 3.52 2.29 -12.47
N PRO A 150 3.91 2.17 -11.19
CA PRO A 150 4.06 3.34 -10.34
C PRO A 150 5.27 4.20 -10.73
N ASN A 151 5.23 5.47 -10.32
CA ASN A 151 6.41 6.30 -10.16
C ASN A 151 6.70 6.42 -8.66
N GLN A 152 7.84 7.01 -8.26
CA GLN A 152 8.20 7.11 -6.85
C GLN A 152 7.30 8.09 -6.07
N GLU A 153 6.78 9.10 -6.73
CA GLU A 153 5.96 10.15 -6.10
C GLU A 153 4.61 9.64 -5.60
N ILE A 154 4.05 8.63 -6.26
CA ILE A 154 2.69 8.15 -5.95
C ILE A 154 2.56 7.54 -4.56
N PHE A 155 3.65 7.06 -3.97
CA PHE A 155 3.57 6.29 -2.72
C PHE A 155 3.33 7.14 -1.48
N TYR A 156 3.98 8.31 -1.38
CA TYR A 156 3.99 9.09 -0.13
C TYR A 156 3.61 10.56 -0.29
N ASN A 157 3.54 11.08 -1.51
CA ASN A 157 3.36 12.52 -1.74
C ASN A 157 1.89 12.95 -1.75
N PHE A 158 0.97 12.01 -1.74
CA PHE A 158 -0.46 12.26 -1.83
C PHE A 158 -1.20 11.52 -0.73
N ASP A 159 -2.39 11.99 -0.38
CA ASP A 159 -3.21 11.38 0.66
C ASP A 159 -4.63 11.14 0.15
N GLU A 160 -5.31 10.16 0.74
CA GLU A 160 -6.74 9.88 0.56
C GLU A 160 -7.18 9.92 -0.90
N GLU A 161 -8.19 10.72 -1.20
CA GLU A 161 -8.75 10.84 -2.54
C GLU A 161 -7.78 11.49 -3.53
N ASP A 162 -6.90 12.38 -3.05
CA ASP A 162 -5.86 12.99 -3.88
C ASP A 162 -4.87 11.94 -4.40
N GLN A 163 -4.56 10.93 -3.59
CA GLN A 163 -3.70 9.83 -4.03
C GLN A 163 -4.39 8.98 -5.10
N TRP A 164 -5.68 8.73 -4.94
CA TRP A 164 -6.46 8.03 -5.95
C TRP A 164 -6.52 8.83 -7.25
N GLN A 165 -6.78 10.14 -7.17
CA GLN A 165 -6.79 11.00 -8.35
C GLN A 165 -5.41 11.02 -9.03
N ALA A 166 -4.33 11.06 -8.25
CA ALA A 166 -2.96 10.96 -8.78
C ALA A 166 -2.75 9.62 -9.51
N GLY A 167 -3.31 8.54 -8.98
CA GLY A 167 -3.29 7.22 -9.63
C GLY A 167 -4.05 7.22 -10.96
N ILE A 168 -5.23 7.82 -11.01
CA ILE A 168 -6.00 7.98 -12.24
C ILE A 168 -5.20 8.79 -13.28
N ASN A 169 -4.59 9.89 -12.86
CA ASN A 169 -3.79 10.74 -13.74
C ASN A 169 -2.56 9.99 -14.27
N LEU A 170 -1.91 9.19 -13.42
CA LEU A 170 -0.78 8.36 -13.82
C LEU A 170 -1.20 7.30 -14.85
N ALA A 171 -2.35 6.66 -14.66
CA ALA A 171 -2.91 5.69 -15.59
C ALA A 171 -3.17 6.33 -16.95
N SER A 172 -3.75 7.52 -16.96
CA SER A 172 -4.02 8.28 -18.20
C SER A 172 -2.72 8.66 -18.91
N SER A 173 -1.71 9.12 -18.18
CA SER A 173 -0.39 9.47 -18.72
C SER A 173 0.30 8.25 -19.35
N ARG A 174 0.28 7.10 -18.67
CA ARG A 174 0.87 5.85 -19.18
C ARG A 174 0.18 5.38 -20.47
N LEU A 175 -1.15 5.54 -20.55
CA LEU A 175 -1.90 5.21 -21.77
C LEU A 175 -1.51 6.14 -22.92
N MET A 176 -1.38 7.43 -22.68
CA MET A 176 -0.95 8.40 -23.69
C MET A 176 0.47 8.07 -24.20
N ASP A 177 1.39 7.70 -23.33
CA ASP A 177 2.75 7.30 -23.70
C ASP A 177 2.75 6.09 -24.67
N GLN A 178 1.78 5.19 -24.53
CA GLN A 178 1.64 4.03 -25.43
C GLN A 178 1.05 4.40 -26.78
N LEU A 179 0.31 5.51 -26.89
CA LEU A 179 -0.34 5.93 -28.13
C LEU A 179 0.57 6.79 -29.00
N PHE A 180 1.57 7.38 -28.44
CA PHE A 180 2.53 8.27 -29.11
C PHE A 180 3.96 7.85 -28.86
#